data_3fd84a0adc629429ab91515f3386498e
#
_entry.id   3fd84a0adc629429ab91515f3386498e
#
_cell.length_a   1.000
_cell.length_b   1.000
_cell.length_c   1.000
_cell.angle_alpha   90.00
_cell.angle_beta   90.00
_cell.angle_gamma   90.00
#
_symmetry.space_group_name_H-M   'P 1'
#
loop_
_entity.id
_entity.type
_entity.pdbx_description
1 polymer ?
#
loop_
_entity_poly.entity_id
_entity_poly.type
_entity_poly.pdbx_seq_one_letter_code
_entity_poly.pdbx_strand_id
1 'polypeptide(L)'
;MTPSTALDLAASKAPRTRETRVERTRAGGLGWTLAPIVAGVGVVVLIGLALSLARSEGTVAALWGASGLATAVWLRQGGGGRSLDAAFFAAMATAILVGELLAGNPPALSVFFTIVNLIEIAGAVAMARRFAPALSMNTLEDAARLLVSTAVLPPLAAGLVASLGLGLFTGAPILPNLQTWWLGHAMGMAVICSTVVAATPVSLRVLARPQRALEAAGLLVGLVALCLFAFTGGLPLGFLLLPALVLIALRFRVLGVAAAICIIALIAVGASLIGHGPYRAAGDLSQQVMTAQLLVVVGYMPFTLLASLIEERAELVAAARRAQRQAEIASAAKSRLLANVAHEIKSPVAGVIGIGELWSKGQLGLVTPQQVEMADMLVRTAREVEHLAHDLLDVARAEAGAVRVDLRPTDMFGVMQDVRRALILRPEAQDVAVEVQGEPSTAVALADSQRMAQVLTNLGVNAMKYGRSGGRVVLRAVREDAAVRIEVIDFGPGLSSEKQAQLFEPFNRLGLERSTIEGHGIGLALARRLVELQSGQIGVVSEPGEGATFWVTLPGA
;
A
#
# COMPACT_ATOMS: atom_id res chain seq x y z
N MET A 1 12.55 -23.99 -18.34
CA MET A 1 11.78 -22.73 -18.19
C MET A 1 11.72 -22.45 -16.71
N THR A 2 12.37 -21.40 -16.27
CA THR A 2 12.57 -21.07 -14.85
C THR A 2 11.32 -20.40 -14.25
N PRO A 3 11.01 -20.58 -12.93
CA PRO A 3 9.80 -20.08 -12.27
C PRO A 3 9.65 -18.54 -12.22
N SER A 4 10.63 -17.79 -12.69
CA SER A 4 10.65 -16.31 -12.67
C SER A 4 9.70 -15.66 -13.69
N THR A 5 9.32 -16.34 -14.76
CA THR A 5 8.48 -15.78 -15.84
C THR A 5 6.97 -15.84 -15.59
N ALA A 6 6.53 -16.62 -14.59
CA ALA A 6 5.11 -16.71 -14.24
C ALA A 6 4.64 -15.61 -13.26
N LEU A 7 5.53 -15.07 -12.45
CA LEU A 7 5.21 -13.98 -11.52
C LEU A 7 5.09 -12.61 -12.21
N ASP A 8 5.85 -12.37 -13.28
CA ASP A 8 5.78 -11.12 -14.04
C ASP A 8 4.52 -11.01 -14.91
N LEU A 9 3.94 -12.13 -15.33
CA LEU A 9 2.68 -12.14 -16.10
C LEU A 9 1.42 -11.99 -15.22
N ALA A 10 1.51 -12.30 -13.93
CA ALA A 10 0.43 -12.10 -12.97
C ALA A 10 0.33 -10.65 -12.48
N ALA A 11 1.45 -9.94 -12.37
CA ALA A 11 1.49 -8.52 -12.01
C ALA A 11 0.93 -7.59 -13.11
N SER A 12 0.93 -8.05 -14.38
CA SER A 12 0.43 -7.29 -15.55
C SER A 12 -1.09 -7.36 -15.75
N LYS A 13 -1.83 -8.18 -14.99
CA LYS A 13 -3.29 -8.39 -15.15
C LYS A 13 -4.11 -8.12 -13.88
N ALA A 14 -3.62 -7.30 -12.97
CA ALA A 14 -4.55 -6.66 -12.04
C ALA A 14 -5.52 -5.81 -12.88
N PRO A 15 -6.84 -5.98 -12.78
CA PRO A 15 -7.77 -5.12 -13.47
C PRO A 15 -7.52 -3.70 -12.96
N ARG A 16 -6.91 -2.84 -13.78
CA ARG A 16 -7.00 -1.39 -13.60
C ARG A 16 -8.49 -1.15 -13.51
N THR A 17 -8.97 -1.01 -12.30
CA THR A 17 -10.37 -0.80 -12.00
C THR A 17 -10.84 0.34 -12.89
N ARG A 18 -11.77 0.06 -13.78
CA ARG A 18 -12.51 0.99 -14.64
C ARG A 18 -13.33 2.02 -13.83
N GLU A 19 -13.08 2.10 -12.53
CA GLU A 19 -13.76 2.96 -11.56
C GLU A 19 -13.20 4.37 -11.42
N THR A 20 -12.13 4.72 -12.11
CA THR A 20 -11.70 6.12 -12.17
C THR A 20 -12.22 6.90 -13.38
N ARG A 21 -13.11 6.32 -14.16
CA ARG A 21 -14.09 7.15 -14.85
C ARG A 21 -15.16 7.53 -13.83
N VAL A 22 -14.67 8.21 -12.75
CA VAL A 22 -15.51 8.94 -11.82
C VAL A 22 -16.64 9.53 -12.66
N GLU A 23 -17.86 9.17 -12.32
CA GLU A 23 -19.04 9.96 -12.56
C GLU A 23 -18.66 11.44 -12.59
N ARG A 24 -18.26 11.90 -13.77
CA ARG A 24 -18.33 13.32 -14.11
C ARG A 24 -19.82 13.56 -14.11
N THR A 25 -20.34 13.72 -12.90
CA THR A 25 -21.70 14.16 -12.68
C THR A 25 -21.95 15.20 -13.75
N ARG A 26 -22.86 14.88 -14.64
CA ARG A 26 -23.54 15.84 -15.48
C ARG A 26 -24.31 16.77 -14.53
N ALA A 27 -23.57 17.62 -13.84
CA ALA A 27 -24.13 18.84 -13.30
C ALA A 27 -24.38 19.75 -14.53
N GLY A 28 -25.37 19.34 -15.32
CA GLY A 28 -25.96 20.17 -16.35
C GLY A 28 -26.67 21.32 -15.68
N GLY A 29 -25.95 22.38 -15.38
CA GLY A 29 -26.47 23.60 -14.79
C GLY A 29 -25.73 24.80 -15.38
N LEU A 30 -26.33 25.97 -15.25
CA LEU A 30 -25.85 27.30 -15.66
C LEU A 30 -24.35 27.55 -15.37
N GLY A 31 -23.77 26.83 -14.37
CA GLY A 31 -22.36 26.90 -14.00
C GLY A 31 -21.36 26.45 -15.09
N TRP A 32 -21.73 25.56 -16.01
CA TRP A 32 -20.84 25.09 -17.07
C TRP A 32 -20.70 26.12 -18.19
N THR A 33 -21.78 26.87 -18.48
CA THR A 33 -21.78 27.91 -19.51
C THR A 33 -21.06 29.18 -19.04
N LEU A 34 -21.01 29.43 -17.73
CA LEU A 34 -20.37 30.62 -17.15
C LEU A 34 -18.86 30.41 -16.85
N ALA A 35 -18.37 29.19 -16.77
CA ALA A 35 -16.98 28.91 -16.42
C ALA A 35 -15.94 29.62 -17.31
N PRO A 36 -16.08 29.64 -18.66
CA PRO A 36 -15.15 30.38 -19.53
C PRO A 36 -15.18 31.90 -19.25
N ILE A 37 -16.35 32.47 -18.96
CA ILE A 37 -16.51 33.88 -18.67
C ILE A 37 -15.87 34.24 -17.33
N VAL A 38 -16.14 33.45 -16.28
CA VAL A 38 -15.55 33.66 -14.94
C VAL A 38 -14.04 33.52 -14.99
N ALA A 39 -13.53 32.53 -15.71
CA ALA A 39 -12.08 32.36 -15.93
C ALA A 39 -11.51 33.59 -16.71
N GLY A 40 -12.20 34.04 -17.74
CA GLY A 40 -11.80 35.24 -18.52
C GLY A 40 -11.72 36.50 -17.65
N VAL A 41 -12.70 36.76 -16.82
CA VAL A 41 -12.66 37.90 -15.85
C VAL A 41 -11.45 37.76 -14.91
N GLY A 42 -11.22 36.56 -14.35
CA GLY A 42 -10.04 36.32 -13.50
C GLY A 42 -8.72 36.57 -14.24
N VAL A 43 -8.64 36.17 -15.51
CA VAL A 43 -7.47 36.43 -16.38
C VAL A 43 -7.25 37.91 -16.57
N VAL A 44 -8.30 38.71 -16.92
CA VAL A 44 -8.19 40.16 -17.06
C VAL A 44 -7.67 40.83 -15.78
N VAL A 45 -8.21 40.43 -14.62
CA VAL A 45 -7.77 40.96 -13.32
C VAL A 45 -6.30 40.64 -13.05
N LEU A 46 -5.87 39.39 -13.31
CA LEU A 46 -4.47 38.99 -13.10
C LEU A 46 -3.52 39.68 -14.07
N ILE A 47 -3.92 39.91 -15.33
CA ILE A 47 -3.15 40.69 -16.31
C ILE A 47 -3.02 42.13 -15.84
N GLY A 48 -4.14 42.76 -15.45
CA GLY A 48 -4.12 44.11 -14.93
C GLY A 48 -3.20 44.29 -13.73
N LEU A 49 -3.23 43.32 -12.79
CA LEU A 49 -2.35 43.34 -11.63
C LEU A 49 -0.88 43.13 -12.03
N ALA A 50 -0.58 42.13 -12.85
CA ALA A 50 0.78 41.83 -13.29
C ALA A 50 1.42 43.01 -14.05
N LEU A 51 0.68 43.62 -14.99
CA LEU A 51 1.19 44.70 -15.80
C LEU A 51 1.22 46.06 -15.08
N SER A 52 0.33 46.30 -14.10
CA SER A 52 0.41 47.49 -13.25
C SER A 52 1.70 47.52 -12.41
N LEU A 53 2.12 46.37 -11.91
CA LEU A 53 3.40 46.24 -11.19
C LEU A 53 4.60 46.35 -12.14
N ALA A 54 4.52 45.78 -13.33
CA ALA A 54 5.62 45.83 -14.30
C ALA A 54 5.87 47.23 -14.86
N ARG A 55 4.82 48.07 -14.99
CA ARG A 55 4.94 49.40 -15.59
C ARG A 55 5.63 50.45 -14.76
N SER A 56 5.57 50.31 -13.45
CA SER A 56 6.27 51.25 -12.56
C SER A 56 7.80 51.23 -12.81
N GLU A 57 8.32 50.17 -13.48
CA GLU A 57 9.76 49.97 -13.62
C GLU A 57 10.21 49.60 -15.06
N GLY A 58 9.32 49.57 -16.06
CA GLY A 58 9.66 49.33 -17.45
C GLY A 58 10.07 47.89 -17.81
N THR A 59 9.75 46.92 -16.96
CA THR A 59 10.11 45.50 -17.11
C THR A 59 8.95 44.63 -17.58
N VAL A 60 9.25 43.43 -18.10
CA VAL A 60 8.27 42.38 -18.39
C VAL A 60 7.67 41.88 -17.07
N ALA A 61 6.41 41.44 -17.09
CA ALA A 61 5.69 41.02 -15.90
C ALA A 61 6.44 39.92 -15.11
N ALA A 62 6.74 40.22 -13.86
CA ALA A 62 7.54 39.36 -12.97
C ALA A 62 6.81 38.10 -12.51
N LEU A 63 5.49 38.07 -12.54
CA LEU A 63 4.66 36.90 -12.19
C LEU A 63 3.45 36.86 -13.12
N TRP A 64 3.44 35.93 -14.07
CA TRP A 64 2.34 35.81 -15.02
C TRP A 64 1.38 34.69 -14.60
N GLY A 65 0.52 34.96 -13.62
CA GLY A 65 -0.46 33.99 -13.10
C GLY A 65 -1.66 33.73 -14.03
N ALA A 66 -1.89 34.59 -15.01
CA ALA A 66 -3.05 34.54 -15.90
C ALA A 66 -3.14 33.25 -16.70
N SER A 67 -2.01 32.82 -17.33
CA SER A 67 -1.92 31.56 -18.08
C SER A 67 -2.14 30.35 -17.17
N GLY A 68 -1.65 30.38 -15.93
CA GLY A 68 -1.85 29.32 -14.94
C GLY A 68 -3.31 29.13 -14.56
N LEU A 69 -4.03 30.24 -14.30
CA LEU A 69 -5.47 30.20 -14.00
C LEU A 69 -6.28 29.71 -15.20
N ALA A 70 -6.02 30.26 -16.39
CA ALA A 70 -6.68 29.88 -17.63
C ALA A 70 -6.54 28.39 -17.91
N THR A 71 -5.30 27.87 -17.87
CA THR A 71 -4.98 26.45 -18.08
C THR A 71 -5.67 25.57 -17.06
N ALA A 72 -5.58 25.90 -15.78
CA ALA A 72 -6.14 25.07 -14.70
C ALA A 72 -7.68 24.97 -14.77
N VAL A 73 -8.37 26.10 -14.99
CA VAL A 73 -9.83 26.13 -15.11
C VAL A 73 -10.27 25.38 -16.36
N TRP A 74 -9.60 25.61 -17.50
CA TRP A 74 -9.90 24.88 -18.75
C TRP A 74 -9.71 23.38 -18.61
N LEU A 75 -8.63 22.93 -17.96
CA LEU A 75 -8.39 21.50 -17.71
C LEU A 75 -9.46 20.87 -16.80
N ARG A 76 -9.87 21.57 -15.74
CA ARG A 76 -10.92 21.09 -14.82
C ARG A 76 -12.30 21.01 -15.43
N GLN A 77 -12.64 21.95 -16.32
CA GLN A 77 -13.93 22.03 -16.99
C GLN A 77 -13.94 21.30 -18.34
N GLY A 78 -12.77 21.12 -18.95
CA GLY A 78 -12.59 20.59 -20.29
C GLY A 78 -12.77 19.08 -20.38
N GLY A 79 -13.94 18.68 -20.76
CA GLY A 79 -14.39 17.33 -21.09
C GLY A 79 -15.77 17.38 -21.71
N GLY A 80 -16.30 18.57 -21.87
CA GLY A 80 -17.63 18.85 -22.44
C GLY A 80 -17.71 18.87 -23.99
N GLY A 81 -16.60 18.55 -24.67
CA GLY A 81 -16.55 18.50 -26.13
C GLY A 81 -15.96 19.74 -26.80
N ARG A 82 -15.89 19.68 -28.13
CA ARG A 82 -15.26 20.73 -28.96
C ARG A 82 -15.86 22.13 -28.79
N SER A 83 -17.19 22.21 -28.53
CA SER A 83 -17.87 23.49 -28.34
C SER A 83 -17.43 24.23 -27.07
N LEU A 84 -17.22 23.50 -25.97
CA LEU A 84 -16.73 24.11 -24.73
C LEU A 84 -15.26 24.52 -24.85
N ASP A 85 -14.44 23.72 -25.50
CA ASP A 85 -13.04 24.09 -25.78
C ASP A 85 -12.96 25.35 -26.66
N ALA A 86 -13.81 25.47 -27.67
CA ALA A 86 -13.88 26.69 -28.49
C ALA A 86 -14.36 27.91 -27.66
N ALA A 87 -15.31 27.71 -26.75
CA ALA A 87 -15.75 28.78 -25.86
C ALA A 87 -14.64 29.25 -24.91
N PHE A 88 -13.86 28.32 -24.32
CA PHE A 88 -12.68 28.66 -23.52
C PHE A 88 -11.63 29.40 -24.36
N PHE A 89 -11.33 28.90 -25.55
CA PHE A 89 -10.36 29.56 -26.43
C PHE A 89 -10.76 31.00 -26.76
N ALA A 90 -12.03 31.21 -27.16
CA ALA A 90 -12.55 32.53 -27.48
C ALA A 90 -12.58 33.46 -26.24
N ALA A 91 -13.01 32.95 -25.08
CA ALA A 91 -13.01 33.72 -23.83
C ALA A 91 -11.59 34.12 -23.42
N MET A 92 -10.62 33.23 -23.50
CA MET A 92 -9.21 33.57 -23.19
C MET A 92 -8.61 34.53 -24.19
N ALA A 93 -8.87 34.37 -25.50
CA ALA A 93 -8.44 35.33 -26.52
C ALA A 93 -8.96 36.75 -26.22
N THR A 94 -10.26 36.85 -25.95
CA THR A 94 -10.88 38.15 -25.60
C THR A 94 -10.32 38.70 -24.29
N ALA A 95 -10.21 37.90 -23.25
CA ALA A 95 -9.73 38.31 -21.95
C ALA A 95 -8.28 38.83 -21.99
N ILE A 96 -7.38 38.11 -22.70
CA ILE A 96 -5.99 38.53 -22.81
C ILE A 96 -5.90 39.83 -23.62
N LEU A 97 -6.56 39.91 -24.78
CA LEU A 97 -6.54 41.08 -25.61
C LEU A 97 -7.07 42.31 -24.85
N VAL A 98 -8.20 42.19 -24.15
CA VAL A 98 -8.76 43.25 -23.34
C VAL A 98 -7.80 43.64 -22.20
N GLY A 99 -7.22 42.65 -21.51
CA GLY A 99 -6.25 42.88 -20.44
C GLY A 99 -5.01 43.67 -20.93
N GLU A 100 -4.44 43.26 -22.06
CA GLU A 100 -3.28 43.91 -22.69
C GLU A 100 -3.59 45.37 -23.12
N LEU A 101 -4.76 45.62 -23.74
CA LEU A 101 -5.20 46.94 -24.14
C LEU A 101 -5.49 47.84 -22.93
N LEU A 102 -6.20 47.34 -21.93
CA LEU A 102 -6.46 48.06 -20.67
C LEU A 102 -5.17 48.40 -19.93
N ALA A 103 -4.22 47.52 -20.00
CA ALA A 103 -2.89 47.76 -19.51
C ALA A 103 -2.11 48.79 -20.37
N GLY A 104 -2.64 49.29 -21.51
CA GLY A 104 -2.13 50.35 -22.40
C GLY A 104 -0.97 49.92 -23.28
N ASN A 105 -0.84 48.62 -23.60
CA ASN A 105 0.08 48.16 -24.63
C ASN A 105 -0.41 48.61 -26.01
N PRO A 106 0.52 48.94 -26.93
CA PRO A 106 0.16 49.26 -28.33
C PRO A 106 -0.68 48.12 -28.94
N PRO A 107 -1.72 48.42 -29.75
CA PRO A 107 -2.62 47.42 -30.29
C PRO A 107 -1.90 46.27 -31.04
N ALA A 108 -0.85 46.54 -31.79
CA ALA A 108 -0.07 45.53 -32.48
C ALA A 108 0.63 44.57 -31.54
N LEU A 109 1.23 45.07 -30.46
CA LEU A 109 1.85 44.27 -29.41
C LEU A 109 0.80 43.50 -28.60
N SER A 110 -0.36 44.10 -28.30
CA SER A 110 -1.45 43.43 -27.62
C SER A 110 -1.97 42.24 -28.39
N VAL A 111 -2.13 42.35 -29.71
CA VAL A 111 -2.49 41.21 -30.57
C VAL A 111 -1.39 40.13 -30.56
N PHE A 112 -0.14 40.56 -30.70
CA PHE A 112 1.01 39.62 -30.68
C PHE A 112 1.08 38.85 -29.36
N PHE A 113 1.04 39.52 -28.23
CA PHE A 113 1.06 38.86 -26.91
C PHE A 113 -0.17 37.98 -26.66
N THR A 114 -1.35 38.36 -27.17
CA THR A 114 -2.54 37.51 -27.14
C THR A 114 -2.30 36.20 -27.85
N ILE A 115 -1.74 36.22 -29.06
CA ILE A 115 -1.44 35.02 -29.83
C ILE A 115 -0.44 34.13 -29.09
N VAL A 116 0.64 34.71 -28.57
CA VAL A 116 1.68 33.96 -27.83
C VAL A 116 1.12 33.31 -26.59
N ASN A 117 0.34 34.03 -25.78
CA ASN A 117 -0.30 33.49 -24.59
C ASN A 117 -1.33 32.40 -24.91
N LEU A 118 -2.07 32.51 -26.02
CA LEU A 118 -2.98 31.46 -26.49
C LEU A 118 -2.24 30.19 -26.92
N ILE A 119 -1.09 30.32 -27.60
CA ILE A 119 -0.23 29.19 -27.94
C ILE A 119 0.23 28.49 -26.65
N GLU A 120 0.65 29.26 -25.64
CA GLU A 120 1.05 28.73 -24.33
C GLU A 120 -0.09 27.97 -23.65
N ILE A 121 -1.25 28.61 -23.47
CA ILE A 121 -2.40 28.02 -22.75
C ILE A 121 -2.95 26.82 -23.49
N ALA A 122 -3.19 26.91 -24.80
CA ALA A 122 -3.70 25.81 -25.60
C ALA A 122 -2.69 24.64 -25.68
N GLY A 123 -1.41 24.96 -25.82
CA GLY A 123 -0.32 24.00 -25.77
C GLY A 123 -0.27 23.25 -24.43
N ALA A 124 -0.35 23.98 -23.31
CA ALA A 124 -0.38 23.42 -21.98
C ALA A 124 -1.60 22.49 -21.75
N VAL A 125 -2.80 22.93 -22.18
CA VAL A 125 -4.02 22.10 -22.12
C VAL A 125 -3.89 20.84 -22.96
N ALA A 126 -3.39 20.95 -24.20
CA ALA A 126 -3.20 19.79 -25.09
C ALA A 126 -2.19 18.81 -24.52
N MET A 127 -1.03 19.28 -24.05
CA MET A 127 0.02 18.45 -23.46
C MET A 127 -0.46 17.80 -22.15
N ALA A 128 -1.11 18.53 -21.26
CA ALA A 128 -1.62 17.97 -20.01
C ALA A 128 -2.68 16.89 -20.27
N ARG A 129 -3.59 17.09 -21.22
CA ARG A 129 -4.58 16.07 -21.62
C ARG A 129 -3.93 14.80 -22.18
N ARG A 130 -2.78 14.92 -22.83
CA ARG A 130 -2.05 13.79 -23.45
C ARG A 130 -1.15 13.07 -22.46
N PHE A 131 -0.42 13.79 -21.62
CA PHE A 131 0.64 13.26 -20.77
C PHE A 131 0.29 13.18 -19.28
N ALA A 132 -0.68 13.98 -18.80
CA ALA A 132 -1.19 14.00 -17.44
C ALA A 132 -2.73 13.86 -17.37
N PRO A 133 -3.34 12.83 -18.00
CA PRO A 133 -4.80 12.71 -18.17
C PRO A 133 -5.55 12.56 -16.84
N ALA A 134 -4.89 12.12 -15.78
CA ALA A 134 -5.47 12.01 -14.44
C ALA A 134 -5.80 13.37 -13.83
N LEU A 135 -5.14 14.45 -14.27
CA LEU A 135 -5.23 15.81 -13.70
C LEU A 135 -5.15 15.77 -12.16
N SER A 136 -4.21 14.99 -11.66
CA SER A 136 -4.00 14.72 -10.24
C SER A 136 -2.58 15.10 -9.85
N MET A 137 -2.41 15.43 -8.59
CA MET A 137 -1.10 15.62 -7.96
C MET A 137 -0.92 14.66 -6.76
N ASN A 138 -1.68 13.57 -6.72
CA ASN A 138 -1.66 12.62 -5.59
C ASN A 138 -0.47 11.66 -5.66
N THR A 139 0.14 11.50 -6.84
CA THR A 139 1.36 10.71 -7.01
C THR A 139 2.50 11.59 -7.50
N LEU A 140 3.73 11.17 -7.22
CA LEU A 140 4.93 11.87 -7.70
C LEU A 140 4.95 11.93 -9.23
N GLU A 141 4.59 10.84 -9.90
CA GLU A 141 4.58 10.74 -11.35
C GLU A 141 3.54 11.68 -11.99
N ASP A 142 2.30 11.68 -11.47
CA ASP A 142 1.24 12.54 -12.00
C ASP A 142 1.58 14.03 -11.78
N ALA A 143 2.11 14.39 -10.62
CA ALA A 143 2.53 15.75 -10.32
C ALA A 143 3.68 16.21 -11.24
N ALA A 144 4.69 15.37 -11.44
CA ALA A 144 5.80 15.68 -12.34
C ALA A 144 5.33 15.83 -13.80
N ARG A 145 4.48 14.91 -14.28
CA ARG A 145 3.90 14.99 -15.64
C ARG A 145 3.06 16.26 -15.82
N LEU A 146 2.26 16.63 -14.82
CA LEU A 146 1.46 17.85 -14.87
C LEU A 146 2.35 19.10 -14.92
N LEU A 147 3.35 19.19 -14.05
CA LEU A 147 4.28 20.34 -14.01
C LEU A 147 5.07 20.47 -15.32
N VAL A 148 5.61 19.37 -15.85
CA VAL A 148 6.36 19.43 -17.11
C VAL A 148 5.46 19.83 -18.28
N SER A 149 4.25 19.26 -18.36
CA SER A 149 3.32 19.51 -19.46
C SER A 149 2.63 20.88 -19.41
N THR A 150 2.59 21.54 -18.25
CA THR A 150 1.95 22.85 -18.12
C THR A 150 2.94 23.96 -17.85
N ALA A 151 3.91 23.77 -16.94
CA ALA A 151 4.74 24.86 -16.43
C ALA A 151 6.17 24.91 -16.99
N VAL A 152 6.64 23.87 -17.68
CA VAL A 152 8.02 23.85 -18.24
C VAL A 152 7.99 24.03 -19.75
N LEU A 153 7.43 23.08 -20.48
CA LEU A 153 7.52 23.04 -21.93
C LEU A 153 6.69 24.12 -22.64
N PRO A 154 5.41 24.35 -22.32
CA PRO A 154 4.61 25.38 -22.99
C PRO A 154 5.13 26.80 -22.78
N PRO A 155 5.50 27.24 -21.54
CA PRO A 155 6.12 28.55 -21.33
C PRO A 155 7.45 28.73 -22.06
N LEU A 156 8.27 27.66 -22.16
CA LEU A 156 9.52 27.71 -22.91
C LEU A 156 9.26 27.95 -24.42
N ALA A 157 8.35 27.18 -25.01
CA ALA A 157 7.99 27.32 -26.42
C ALA A 157 7.38 28.69 -26.70
N ALA A 158 6.45 29.17 -25.88
CA ALA A 158 5.86 30.49 -26.00
C ALA A 158 6.89 31.61 -25.79
N GLY A 159 7.81 31.46 -24.85
CA GLY A 159 8.90 32.38 -24.58
C GLY A 159 9.86 32.52 -25.76
N LEU A 160 10.16 31.43 -26.48
CA LEU A 160 10.94 31.49 -27.72
C LEU A 160 10.24 32.33 -28.80
N VAL A 161 8.94 32.11 -29.01
CA VAL A 161 8.14 32.88 -29.97
C VAL A 161 8.07 34.35 -29.56
N ALA A 162 7.82 34.63 -28.29
CA ALA A 162 7.76 35.99 -27.73
C ALA A 162 9.10 36.73 -27.94
N SER A 163 10.21 36.09 -27.57
CA SER A 163 11.54 36.72 -27.61
C SER A 163 12.02 36.98 -29.04
N LEU A 164 11.75 36.05 -29.95
CA LEU A 164 12.04 36.24 -31.38
C LEU A 164 11.20 37.38 -31.96
N GLY A 165 9.90 37.40 -31.67
CA GLY A 165 9.02 38.48 -32.14
C GLY A 165 9.42 39.86 -31.60
N LEU A 166 9.68 39.97 -30.29
CA LEU A 166 10.17 41.21 -29.69
C LEU A 166 11.51 41.64 -30.31
N GLY A 167 12.43 40.71 -30.55
CA GLY A 167 13.68 41.00 -31.24
C GLY A 167 13.46 41.59 -32.65
N LEU A 168 12.51 41.06 -33.42
CA LEU A 168 12.15 41.51 -34.75
C LEU A 168 11.43 42.87 -34.74
N PHE A 169 10.49 43.09 -33.80
CA PHE A 169 9.68 44.31 -33.77
C PHE A 169 10.36 45.49 -33.07
N THR A 170 11.19 45.23 -32.06
CA THR A 170 11.74 46.30 -31.20
C THR A 170 13.28 46.32 -31.14
N GLY A 171 13.97 45.31 -31.74
CA GLY A 171 15.40 45.15 -31.59
C GLY A 171 15.87 44.67 -30.22
N ALA A 172 14.95 44.23 -29.36
CA ALA A 172 15.24 43.82 -27.98
C ALA A 172 16.10 42.52 -27.95
N PRO A 173 16.98 42.36 -26.96
CA PRO A 173 17.86 41.18 -26.86
C PRO A 173 17.07 39.89 -26.61
N ILE A 174 17.30 38.85 -27.44
CA ILE A 174 16.50 37.60 -27.44
C ILE A 174 16.69 36.82 -26.12
N LEU A 175 17.92 36.57 -25.69
CA LEU A 175 18.20 35.71 -24.56
C LEU A 175 17.68 36.24 -23.20
N PRO A 176 17.90 37.52 -22.85
CA PRO A 176 17.33 38.10 -21.65
C PRO A 176 15.79 38.08 -21.64
N ASN A 177 15.17 38.38 -22.81
CA ASN A 177 13.69 38.33 -22.91
C ASN A 177 13.15 36.92 -22.76
N LEU A 178 13.82 35.90 -23.33
CA LEU A 178 13.47 34.50 -23.15
C LEU A 178 13.56 34.09 -21.68
N GLN A 179 14.62 34.45 -20.98
CA GLN A 179 14.80 34.14 -19.56
C GLN A 179 13.69 34.75 -18.71
N THR A 180 13.41 36.03 -18.89
CA THR A 180 12.37 36.76 -18.13
C THR A 180 10.98 36.20 -18.44
N TRP A 181 10.66 35.96 -19.71
CA TRP A 181 9.37 35.39 -20.11
C TRP A 181 9.21 33.99 -19.53
N TRP A 182 10.16 33.09 -19.80
CA TRP A 182 10.06 31.70 -19.38
C TRP A 182 9.93 31.56 -17.85
N LEU A 183 10.78 32.25 -17.06
CA LEU A 183 10.72 32.15 -15.60
C LEU A 183 9.44 32.73 -15.02
N GLY A 184 8.96 33.89 -15.51
CA GLY A 184 7.73 34.52 -15.05
C GLY A 184 6.49 33.67 -15.34
N HIS A 185 6.40 33.12 -16.55
CA HIS A 185 5.29 32.27 -16.99
C HIS A 185 5.36 30.88 -16.36
N ALA A 186 6.53 30.24 -16.34
CA ALA A 186 6.74 28.94 -15.72
C ALA A 186 6.35 28.96 -14.23
N MET A 187 6.80 29.99 -13.50
CA MET A 187 6.45 30.17 -12.10
C MET A 187 4.94 30.38 -11.92
N GLY A 188 4.32 31.28 -12.70
CA GLY A 188 2.88 31.53 -12.65
C GLY A 188 2.05 30.29 -12.97
N MET A 189 2.44 29.53 -14.00
CA MET A 189 1.81 28.27 -14.37
C MET A 189 1.99 27.21 -13.27
N ALA A 190 3.21 27.02 -12.77
CA ALA A 190 3.50 26.03 -11.74
C ALA A 190 2.72 26.29 -10.46
N VAL A 191 2.70 27.55 -9.99
CA VAL A 191 2.10 27.93 -8.71
C VAL A 191 0.57 27.93 -8.78
N ILE A 192 -0.01 28.63 -9.75
CA ILE A 192 -1.47 28.78 -9.84
C ILE A 192 -2.14 27.50 -10.33
N CYS A 193 -1.59 26.84 -11.38
CA CYS A 193 -2.18 25.60 -11.88
C CYS A 193 -2.14 24.49 -10.82
N SER A 194 -1.02 24.33 -10.11
CA SER A 194 -0.92 23.34 -9.02
C SER A 194 -1.92 23.61 -7.90
N THR A 195 -2.07 24.88 -7.49
CA THR A 195 -3.03 25.26 -6.44
C THR A 195 -4.47 24.94 -6.85
N VAL A 196 -4.85 25.32 -8.06
CA VAL A 196 -6.21 25.07 -8.57
C VAL A 196 -6.44 23.55 -8.75
N VAL A 197 -5.49 22.80 -9.29
CA VAL A 197 -5.65 21.34 -9.48
C VAL A 197 -5.70 20.61 -8.13
N ALA A 198 -4.89 20.99 -7.15
CA ALA A 198 -4.89 20.40 -5.80
C ALA A 198 -6.16 20.73 -4.98
N ALA A 199 -6.87 21.83 -5.31
CA ALA A 199 -8.10 22.25 -4.64
C ALA A 199 -9.29 21.35 -5.05
N THR A 200 -9.26 20.08 -4.72
CA THR A 200 -10.35 19.12 -4.98
C THR A 200 -11.49 19.30 -3.99
N PRO A 201 -12.74 18.88 -4.32
CA PRO A 201 -13.84 18.91 -3.35
C PRO A 201 -13.55 18.14 -2.06
N VAL A 202 -12.73 17.10 -2.13
CA VAL A 202 -12.32 16.30 -0.97
C VAL A 202 -11.36 17.10 -0.09
N SER A 203 -10.29 17.66 -0.67
CA SER A 203 -9.31 18.46 0.07
C SER A 203 -9.94 19.69 0.72
N LEU A 204 -10.86 20.38 0.00
CA LEU A 204 -11.59 21.52 0.53
C LEU A 204 -12.55 21.16 1.68
N ARG A 205 -13.25 20.02 1.61
CA ARG A 205 -14.09 19.54 2.72
C ARG A 205 -13.28 19.21 3.97
N VAL A 206 -12.09 18.66 3.80
CA VAL A 206 -11.18 18.40 4.94
C VAL A 206 -10.72 19.70 5.57
N LEU A 207 -10.37 20.69 4.74
CA LEU A 207 -9.95 22.02 5.20
C LEU A 207 -11.09 22.79 5.88
N ALA A 208 -12.36 22.60 5.45
CA ALA A 208 -13.52 23.26 6.03
C ALA A 208 -13.88 22.78 7.46
N ARG A 209 -13.24 21.74 7.98
CA ARG A 209 -13.43 21.34 9.39
C ARG A 209 -12.85 22.40 10.33
N PRO A 210 -13.58 22.88 11.36
CA PRO A 210 -13.16 24.03 12.16
C PRO A 210 -11.74 23.94 12.74
N GLN A 211 -11.39 22.79 13.29
CA GLN A 211 -10.04 22.55 13.84
C GLN A 211 -8.94 22.61 12.76
N ARG A 212 -9.20 22.04 11.57
CA ARG A 212 -8.26 22.08 10.45
C ARG A 212 -8.17 23.47 9.83
N ALA A 213 -9.29 24.18 9.72
CA ALA A 213 -9.31 25.55 9.25
C ALA A 213 -8.49 26.48 10.15
N LEU A 214 -8.65 26.35 11.49
CA LEU A 214 -7.88 27.14 12.45
C LEU A 214 -6.37 26.82 12.39
N GLU A 215 -6.02 25.54 12.30
CA GLU A 215 -4.63 25.09 12.13
C GLU A 215 -4.03 25.66 10.83
N ALA A 216 -4.76 25.56 9.72
CA ALA A 216 -4.33 26.11 8.42
C ALA A 216 -4.13 27.62 8.49
N ALA A 217 -5.10 28.33 9.08
CA ALA A 217 -5.00 29.78 9.25
C ALA A 217 -3.78 30.17 10.10
N GLY A 218 -3.53 29.50 11.21
CA GLY A 218 -2.35 29.75 12.06
C GLY A 218 -1.03 29.52 11.31
N LEU A 219 -0.92 28.42 10.55
CA LEU A 219 0.27 28.15 9.75
C LEU A 219 0.46 29.14 8.60
N LEU A 220 -0.63 29.57 7.96
CA LEU A 220 -0.55 30.58 6.90
C LEU A 220 -0.17 31.97 7.44
N VAL A 221 -0.70 32.38 8.57
CA VAL A 221 -0.29 33.63 9.25
C VAL A 221 1.18 33.58 9.65
N GLY A 222 1.62 32.47 10.24
CA GLY A 222 3.03 32.26 10.57
C GLY A 222 3.93 32.28 9.33
N LEU A 223 3.49 31.64 8.24
CA LEU A 223 4.22 31.65 6.96
C LEU A 223 4.33 33.08 6.40
N VAL A 224 3.23 33.86 6.38
CA VAL A 224 3.25 35.25 5.92
C VAL A 224 4.21 36.10 6.75
N ALA A 225 4.15 35.97 8.09
CA ALA A 225 5.07 36.67 8.97
C ALA A 225 6.54 36.32 8.70
N LEU A 226 6.82 35.01 8.50
CA LEU A 226 8.15 34.53 8.17
C LEU A 226 8.62 34.97 6.79
N CYS A 227 7.72 35.01 5.79
CA CYS A 227 8.02 35.56 4.46
C CYS A 227 8.36 37.05 4.52
N LEU A 228 7.53 37.85 5.22
CA LEU A 228 7.81 39.27 5.40
C LEU A 228 9.17 39.47 6.08
N PHE A 229 9.46 38.74 7.14
CA PHE A 229 10.75 38.83 7.80
C PHE A 229 11.91 38.46 6.85
N ALA A 230 11.77 37.37 6.07
CA ALA A 230 12.82 36.88 5.18
C ALA A 230 13.06 37.73 3.94
N PHE A 231 11.99 38.35 3.39
CA PHE A 231 12.05 39.07 2.12
C PHE A 231 11.99 40.61 2.21
N THR A 232 11.72 41.19 3.38
CA THR A 232 11.84 42.66 3.56
C THR A 232 13.15 43.07 4.21
N GLY A 233 13.86 42.12 4.86
CA GLY A 233 15.19 42.34 5.44
C GLY A 233 16.31 42.34 4.40
N GLY A 234 17.52 42.75 4.82
CA GLY A 234 18.71 42.78 3.96
C GLY A 234 19.47 41.47 3.85
N LEU A 235 19.10 40.44 4.62
CA LEU A 235 19.79 39.12 4.63
C LEU A 235 19.03 38.06 3.82
N PRO A 236 19.71 37.16 3.13
CA PRO A 236 19.09 36.10 2.31
C PRO A 236 18.56 34.94 3.19
N LEU A 237 17.52 35.21 3.98
CA LEU A 237 16.95 34.27 4.96
C LEU A 237 15.85 33.37 4.38
N GLY A 238 15.69 33.29 3.07
CA GLY A 238 14.68 32.46 2.41
C GLY A 238 14.71 30.97 2.82
N PHE A 239 15.87 30.44 3.21
CA PHE A 239 16.01 29.06 3.72
C PHE A 239 15.20 28.78 4.98
N LEU A 240 14.85 29.81 5.78
CA LEU A 240 13.99 29.65 6.97
C LEU A 240 12.57 29.16 6.63
N LEU A 241 12.13 29.31 5.37
CA LEU A 241 10.85 28.84 4.90
C LEU A 241 10.79 27.31 4.69
N LEU A 242 11.94 26.64 4.54
CA LEU A 242 12.00 25.20 4.26
C LEU A 242 11.36 24.35 5.38
N PRO A 243 11.64 24.57 6.67
CA PRO A 243 10.97 23.83 7.74
C PRO A 243 9.44 24.07 7.78
N ALA A 244 9.00 25.30 7.47
CA ALA A 244 7.58 25.62 7.40
C ALA A 244 6.91 24.87 6.24
N LEU A 245 7.54 24.80 5.06
CA LEU A 245 7.04 24.03 3.92
C LEU A 245 6.96 22.54 4.22
N VAL A 246 7.97 21.95 4.89
CA VAL A 246 7.93 20.55 5.35
C VAL A 246 6.74 20.35 6.29
N LEU A 247 6.56 21.21 7.28
CA LEU A 247 5.44 21.11 8.22
C LEU A 247 4.09 21.18 7.50
N ILE A 248 3.93 22.12 6.56
CA ILE A 248 2.72 22.26 5.75
C ILE A 248 2.51 21.03 4.87
N ALA A 249 3.57 20.45 4.27
CA ALA A 249 3.50 19.22 3.48
C ALA A 249 2.98 18.05 4.31
N LEU A 250 3.47 17.88 5.52
CA LEU A 250 3.05 16.80 6.43
C LEU A 250 1.60 16.96 6.91
N ARG A 251 1.12 18.21 7.08
CA ARG A 251 -0.20 18.50 7.68
C ARG A 251 -1.31 18.69 6.64
N PHE A 252 -1.02 19.37 5.53
CA PHE A 252 -1.98 19.81 4.52
C PHE A 252 -1.64 19.31 3.11
N ARG A 253 -0.55 18.53 2.96
CA ARG A 253 -0.15 17.84 1.75
C ARG A 253 -0.04 18.79 0.54
N VAL A 254 -0.44 18.33 -0.65
CA VAL A 254 -0.25 19.07 -1.90
C VAL A 254 -0.98 20.41 -1.90
N LEU A 255 -2.24 20.46 -1.45
CA LEU A 255 -2.99 21.72 -1.44
C LEU A 255 -2.35 22.77 -0.53
N GLY A 256 -1.91 22.36 0.67
CA GLY A 256 -1.26 23.29 1.60
C GLY A 256 0.05 23.83 1.06
N VAL A 257 0.89 22.96 0.48
CA VAL A 257 2.18 23.37 -0.10
C VAL A 257 1.99 24.27 -1.32
N ALA A 258 1.07 23.94 -2.22
CA ALA A 258 0.79 24.76 -3.40
C ALA A 258 0.31 26.17 -3.00
N ALA A 259 -0.60 26.26 -2.03
CA ALA A 259 -1.04 27.55 -1.49
C ALA A 259 0.10 28.31 -0.78
N ALA A 260 0.94 27.61 -0.02
CA ALA A 260 2.10 28.21 0.64
C ALA A 260 3.11 28.79 -0.37
N ILE A 261 3.44 28.04 -1.42
CA ILE A 261 4.35 28.51 -2.47
C ILE A 261 3.75 29.69 -3.22
N CYS A 262 2.42 29.73 -3.43
CA CYS A 262 1.74 30.88 -4.00
C CYS A 262 1.96 32.15 -3.17
N ILE A 263 1.80 32.06 -1.85
CA ILE A 263 2.05 33.16 -0.92
C ILE A 263 3.52 33.59 -0.93
N ILE A 264 4.44 32.62 -0.88
CA ILE A 264 5.87 32.87 -0.94
C ILE A 264 6.24 33.61 -2.24
N ALA A 265 5.73 33.15 -3.39
CA ALA A 265 5.99 33.75 -4.70
C ALA A 265 5.49 35.21 -4.75
N LEU A 266 4.27 35.47 -4.28
CA LEU A 266 3.70 36.81 -4.24
C LEU A 266 4.53 37.75 -3.36
N ILE A 267 4.95 37.30 -2.18
CA ILE A 267 5.71 38.15 -1.25
C ILE A 267 7.15 38.34 -1.73
N ALA A 268 7.82 37.30 -2.18
CA ALA A 268 9.21 37.37 -2.62
C ALA A 268 9.37 38.27 -3.86
N VAL A 269 8.52 38.05 -4.87
CA VAL A 269 8.54 38.89 -6.10
C VAL A 269 8.07 40.29 -5.81
N GLY A 270 6.97 40.45 -5.01
CA GLY A 270 6.47 41.74 -4.62
C GLY A 270 7.50 42.58 -3.87
N ALA A 271 8.22 42.02 -2.90
CA ALA A 271 9.30 42.69 -2.17
C ALA A 271 10.42 43.16 -3.11
N SER A 272 10.83 42.31 -4.07
CA SER A 272 11.84 42.66 -5.08
C SER A 272 11.38 43.84 -5.95
N LEU A 273 10.11 43.84 -6.40
CA LEU A 273 9.56 44.90 -7.25
C LEU A 273 9.53 46.27 -6.57
N ILE A 274 9.30 46.32 -5.26
CA ILE A 274 9.31 47.60 -4.48
C ILE A 274 10.71 47.96 -3.95
N GLY A 275 11.76 47.26 -4.46
CA GLY A 275 13.13 47.55 -4.11
C GLY A 275 13.54 47.15 -2.68
N HIS A 276 12.79 46.26 -2.06
CA HIS A 276 13.10 45.70 -0.74
C HIS A 276 13.63 44.27 -0.86
N GLY A 277 14.36 43.86 0.17
CA GLY A 277 14.75 42.44 0.34
C GLY A 277 16.21 42.12 0.03
N PRO A 278 16.55 40.83 0.19
CA PRO A 278 17.94 40.37 0.18
C PRO A 278 18.61 40.37 -1.20
N TYR A 279 17.80 40.53 -2.27
CA TYR A 279 18.31 40.44 -3.65
C TYR A 279 18.77 41.80 -4.23
N ARG A 280 18.73 42.88 -3.45
CA ARG A 280 19.19 44.22 -3.90
C ARG A 280 20.65 44.22 -4.39
N ALA A 281 21.48 43.34 -3.82
CA ALA A 281 22.86 43.17 -4.23
C ALA A 281 23.05 42.35 -5.53
N ALA A 282 21.99 41.74 -6.06
CA ALA A 282 22.07 40.92 -7.25
C ALA A 282 22.17 41.72 -8.57
N GLY A 283 22.09 43.05 -8.49
CA GLY A 283 22.20 43.93 -9.65
C GLY A 283 20.95 44.79 -9.89
N ASP A 284 20.54 44.91 -11.17
CA ASP A 284 19.34 45.67 -11.54
C ASP A 284 18.05 44.98 -11.10
N LEU A 285 16.90 45.70 -11.25
CA LEU A 285 15.60 45.17 -10.82
C LEU A 285 15.25 43.86 -11.54
N SER A 286 15.60 43.70 -12.81
CA SER A 286 15.36 42.45 -13.57
C SER A 286 16.12 41.25 -12.96
N GLN A 287 17.37 41.45 -12.58
CA GLN A 287 18.19 40.43 -11.94
C GLN A 287 17.68 40.07 -10.54
N GLN A 288 17.21 41.06 -9.76
CA GLN A 288 16.59 40.84 -8.44
C GLN A 288 15.33 39.99 -8.56
N VAL A 289 14.43 40.34 -9.48
CA VAL A 289 13.20 39.58 -9.76
C VAL A 289 13.51 38.19 -10.25
N MET A 290 14.46 38.03 -11.17
CA MET A 290 14.89 36.72 -11.68
C MET A 290 15.44 35.85 -10.54
N THR A 291 16.20 36.40 -9.61
CA THR A 291 16.73 35.67 -8.44
C THR A 291 15.59 35.19 -7.55
N ALA A 292 14.58 36.03 -7.29
CA ALA A 292 13.39 35.64 -6.53
C ALA A 292 12.60 34.53 -7.23
N GLN A 293 12.42 34.63 -8.55
CA GLN A 293 11.76 33.59 -9.38
C GLN A 293 12.50 32.27 -9.33
N LEU A 294 13.82 32.28 -9.50
CA LEU A 294 14.68 31.08 -9.41
C LEU A 294 14.57 30.43 -8.03
N LEU A 295 14.56 31.21 -6.96
CA LEU A 295 14.36 30.67 -5.60
C LEU A 295 13.01 29.96 -5.48
N VAL A 296 11.94 30.51 -6.03
CA VAL A 296 10.61 29.89 -5.99
C VAL A 296 10.60 28.60 -6.82
N VAL A 297 11.07 28.67 -8.06
CA VAL A 297 10.99 27.54 -8.99
C VAL A 297 11.94 26.42 -8.59
N VAL A 298 13.19 26.74 -8.24
CA VAL A 298 14.22 25.73 -7.92
C VAL A 298 14.24 25.38 -6.45
N GLY A 299 14.03 26.34 -5.55
CA GLY A 299 14.12 26.13 -4.11
C GLY A 299 12.82 25.60 -3.49
N TYR A 300 11.66 26.08 -3.91
CA TYR A 300 10.39 25.75 -3.23
C TYR A 300 9.47 24.83 -4.02
N MET A 301 9.43 24.91 -5.37
CA MET A 301 8.57 24.02 -6.16
C MET A 301 8.84 22.51 -5.95
N PRO A 302 10.06 22.03 -5.66
CA PRO A 302 10.28 20.62 -5.31
C PRO A 302 9.49 20.14 -4.11
N PHE A 303 9.06 21.04 -3.19
CA PHE A 303 8.20 20.67 -2.07
C PHE A 303 6.79 20.26 -2.51
N THR A 304 6.34 20.70 -3.68
CA THR A 304 5.09 20.21 -4.26
C THR A 304 5.21 18.72 -4.65
N LEU A 305 6.34 18.33 -5.24
CA LEU A 305 6.63 16.92 -5.53
C LEU A 305 6.82 16.09 -4.26
N LEU A 306 7.49 16.66 -3.25
CA LEU A 306 7.62 16.03 -1.93
C LEU A 306 6.23 15.80 -1.29
N ALA A 307 5.33 16.79 -1.37
CA ALA A 307 3.98 16.65 -0.85
C ALA A 307 3.17 15.58 -1.58
N SER A 308 3.34 15.45 -2.91
CA SER A 308 2.74 14.37 -3.71
C SER A 308 3.27 13.01 -3.30
N LEU A 309 4.57 12.88 -3.04
CA LEU A 309 5.17 11.64 -2.53
C LEU A 309 4.64 11.26 -1.14
N ILE A 310 4.44 12.23 -0.25
CA ILE A 310 3.86 12.03 1.08
C ILE A 310 2.39 11.54 0.94
N GLU A 311 1.63 12.13 0.02
CA GLU A 311 0.25 11.71 -0.28
C GLU A 311 0.20 10.26 -0.75
N GLU A 312 1.00 9.93 -1.77
CA GLU A 312 1.10 8.59 -2.35
C GLU A 312 1.48 7.54 -1.30
N ARG A 313 2.49 7.83 -0.48
CA ARG A 313 2.91 6.95 0.63
C ARG A 313 1.79 6.72 1.64
N ALA A 314 1.06 7.76 2.00
CA ALA A 314 -0.04 7.65 2.94
C ALA A 314 -1.22 6.82 2.39
N GLU A 315 -1.54 6.96 1.10
CA GLU A 315 -2.55 6.13 0.44
C GLU A 315 -2.15 4.67 0.37
N LEU A 316 -0.88 4.36 0.02
CA LEU A 316 -0.34 3.01 0.00
C LEU A 316 -0.38 2.34 1.39
N VAL A 317 0.04 3.06 2.43
CA VAL A 317 -0.02 2.55 3.82
C VAL A 317 -1.47 2.30 4.25
N ALA A 318 -2.39 3.20 3.91
CA ALA A 318 -3.80 3.02 4.21
C ALA A 318 -4.43 1.84 3.46
N ALA A 319 -4.05 1.60 2.21
CA ALA A 319 -4.47 0.46 1.41
C ALA A 319 -3.94 -0.87 1.99
N ALA A 320 -2.64 -0.92 2.35
CA ALA A 320 -2.02 -2.09 2.96
C ALA A 320 -2.70 -2.46 4.29
N ARG A 321 -2.98 -1.47 5.16
CA ARG A 321 -3.69 -1.69 6.43
C ARG A 321 -5.12 -2.20 6.22
N ARG A 322 -5.82 -1.73 5.18
CA ARG A 322 -7.16 -2.22 4.84
C ARG A 322 -7.12 -3.68 4.40
N ALA A 323 -6.19 -4.03 3.51
CA ALA A 323 -6.00 -5.40 3.04
C ALA A 323 -5.64 -6.35 4.19
N GLN A 324 -4.73 -5.94 5.08
CA GLN A 324 -4.38 -6.71 6.27
C GLN A 324 -5.59 -6.97 7.16
N ARG A 325 -6.38 -5.94 7.49
CA ARG A 325 -7.59 -6.09 8.33
C ARG A 325 -8.63 -7.02 7.67
N GLN A 326 -8.80 -6.95 6.35
CA GLN A 326 -9.70 -7.86 5.64
C GLN A 326 -9.22 -9.31 5.72
N ALA A 327 -7.91 -9.56 5.57
CA ALA A 327 -7.32 -10.89 5.73
C ALA A 327 -7.49 -11.43 7.16
N GLU A 328 -7.28 -10.60 8.18
CA GLU A 328 -7.49 -10.96 9.59
C GLU A 328 -8.96 -11.32 9.87
N ILE A 329 -9.91 -10.52 9.38
CA ILE A 329 -11.35 -10.78 9.52
C ILE A 329 -11.74 -12.09 8.82
N ALA A 330 -11.25 -12.32 7.60
CA ALA A 330 -11.54 -13.54 6.85
C ALA A 330 -10.97 -14.78 7.55
N SER A 331 -9.73 -14.71 8.06
CA SER A 331 -9.10 -15.78 8.84
C SER A 331 -9.88 -16.10 10.12
N ALA A 332 -10.26 -15.07 10.88
CA ALA A 332 -11.06 -15.25 12.09
C ALA A 332 -12.45 -15.85 11.80
N ALA A 333 -13.09 -15.45 10.69
CA ALA A 333 -14.37 -16.01 10.27
C ALA A 333 -14.25 -17.49 9.89
N LYS A 334 -13.18 -17.86 9.14
CA LYS A 334 -12.86 -19.25 8.78
C LYS A 334 -12.71 -20.12 10.04
N SER A 335 -11.93 -19.65 11.00
CA SER A 335 -11.66 -20.39 12.24
C SER A 335 -12.93 -20.58 13.10
N ARG A 336 -13.78 -19.54 13.18
CA ARG A 336 -15.09 -19.65 13.89
C ARG A 336 -16.02 -20.65 13.21
N LEU A 337 -16.08 -20.63 11.87
CA LEU A 337 -16.89 -21.58 11.10
C LEU A 337 -16.45 -23.02 11.39
N LEU A 338 -15.15 -23.31 11.31
CA LEU A 338 -14.59 -24.63 11.58
C LEU A 338 -14.88 -25.08 13.02
N ALA A 339 -14.75 -24.19 13.99
CA ALA A 339 -15.06 -24.47 15.39
C ALA A 339 -16.56 -24.81 15.60
N ASN A 340 -17.47 -24.07 14.96
CA ASN A 340 -18.90 -24.35 15.04
C ASN A 340 -19.26 -25.68 14.37
N VAL A 341 -18.71 -25.95 13.18
CA VAL A 341 -18.95 -27.21 12.46
C VAL A 341 -18.48 -28.40 13.29
N ALA A 342 -17.28 -28.32 13.89
CA ALA A 342 -16.77 -29.40 14.73
C ALA A 342 -17.67 -29.64 15.96
N HIS A 343 -18.20 -28.58 16.57
CA HIS A 343 -19.12 -28.72 17.69
C HIS A 343 -20.46 -29.35 17.28
N GLU A 344 -21.02 -28.91 16.14
CA GLU A 344 -22.27 -29.43 15.59
C GLU A 344 -22.17 -30.90 15.13
N ILE A 345 -20.98 -31.36 14.74
CA ILE A 345 -20.71 -32.78 14.41
C ILE A 345 -20.60 -33.61 15.69
N LYS A 346 -19.97 -33.10 16.74
CA LYS A 346 -19.74 -33.87 17.98
C LYS A 346 -21.00 -34.37 18.63
N SER A 347 -22.06 -33.56 18.68
CA SER A 347 -23.32 -33.90 19.37
C SER A 347 -24.05 -35.10 18.75
N PRO A 348 -24.35 -35.14 17.42
CA PRO A 348 -25.00 -36.29 16.79
C PRO A 348 -24.11 -37.54 16.80
N VAL A 349 -22.79 -37.39 16.65
CA VAL A 349 -21.84 -38.51 16.67
C VAL A 349 -21.81 -39.18 18.06
N ALA A 350 -21.79 -38.40 19.13
CA ALA A 350 -21.90 -38.93 20.48
C ALA A 350 -23.20 -39.72 20.69
N GLY A 351 -24.32 -39.29 20.12
CA GLY A 351 -25.57 -40.02 20.08
C GLY A 351 -25.48 -41.37 19.39
N VAL A 352 -24.81 -41.40 18.21
CA VAL A 352 -24.59 -42.66 17.47
C VAL A 352 -23.71 -43.62 18.25
N ILE A 353 -22.64 -43.14 18.88
CA ILE A 353 -21.76 -43.94 19.75
C ILE A 353 -22.56 -44.55 20.90
N GLY A 354 -23.34 -43.72 21.63
CA GLY A 354 -24.12 -44.17 22.76
C GLY A 354 -25.16 -45.26 22.39
N ILE A 355 -25.90 -45.04 21.30
CA ILE A 355 -26.89 -46.05 20.83
C ILE A 355 -26.21 -47.30 20.35
N GLY A 356 -25.10 -47.17 19.59
CA GLY A 356 -24.33 -48.35 19.09
C GLY A 356 -23.74 -49.19 20.22
N GLU A 357 -23.22 -48.55 21.28
CA GLU A 357 -22.72 -49.27 22.47
C GLU A 357 -23.82 -49.98 23.27
N LEU A 358 -25.01 -49.34 23.40
CA LEU A 358 -26.17 -49.99 24.04
C LEU A 358 -26.64 -51.18 23.20
N TRP A 359 -26.58 -51.06 21.90
CA TRP A 359 -26.99 -52.11 20.97
C TRP A 359 -25.99 -53.27 20.99
N SER A 360 -24.69 -53.04 20.89
CA SER A 360 -23.67 -54.10 20.91
C SER A 360 -23.63 -54.89 22.23
N LYS A 361 -23.99 -54.24 23.37
CA LYS A 361 -24.10 -54.83 24.68
C LYS A 361 -25.43 -55.55 24.93
N GLY A 362 -26.36 -55.59 23.98
CA GLY A 362 -27.65 -56.22 24.09
C GLY A 362 -28.64 -55.52 25.01
N GLN A 363 -28.36 -54.26 25.41
CA GLN A 363 -29.22 -53.47 26.31
C GLN A 363 -30.50 -52.93 25.65
N LEU A 364 -30.57 -53.00 24.33
CA LEU A 364 -31.74 -52.60 23.54
C LEU A 364 -32.58 -53.82 23.09
N GLY A 365 -32.27 -55.03 23.53
CA GLY A 365 -32.95 -56.29 23.24
C GLY A 365 -31.97 -57.41 22.84
N LEU A 366 -32.50 -58.59 22.52
CA LEU A 366 -31.68 -59.71 22.05
C LEU A 366 -31.03 -59.38 20.71
N VAL A 367 -29.73 -59.59 20.62
CA VAL A 367 -28.92 -59.30 19.43
C VAL A 367 -28.28 -60.56 18.86
N THR A 368 -28.23 -60.69 17.54
CA THR A 368 -27.47 -61.74 16.86
C THR A 368 -25.99 -61.36 16.80
N PRO A 369 -25.08 -62.34 16.65
CA PRO A 369 -23.64 -62.05 16.45
C PRO A 369 -23.36 -61.07 15.31
N GLN A 370 -24.10 -61.14 14.22
CA GLN A 370 -23.96 -60.26 13.06
C GLN A 370 -24.40 -58.82 13.41
N GLN A 371 -25.45 -58.65 14.25
CA GLN A 371 -25.90 -57.32 14.71
C GLN A 371 -24.91 -56.71 15.68
N VAL A 372 -24.22 -57.50 16.51
CA VAL A 372 -23.13 -57.01 17.36
C VAL A 372 -21.98 -56.46 16.51
N GLU A 373 -21.56 -57.24 15.47
CA GLU A 373 -20.50 -56.82 14.58
C GLU A 373 -20.85 -55.50 13.85
N MET A 374 -22.10 -55.37 13.39
CA MET A 374 -22.58 -54.12 12.76
C MET A 374 -22.60 -52.94 13.72
N ALA A 375 -23.04 -53.16 14.98
CA ALA A 375 -23.04 -52.14 16.01
C ALA A 375 -21.62 -51.66 16.36
N ASP A 376 -20.70 -52.60 16.51
CA ASP A 376 -19.29 -52.31 16.74
C ASP A 376 -18.63 -51.58 15.56
N MET A 377 -19.01 -51.90 14.33
CA MET A 377 -18.56 -51.15 13.14
C MET A 377 -19.08 -49.71 13.19
N LEU A 378 -20.36 -49.50 13.47
CA LEU A 378 -20.95 -48.18 13.61
C LEU A 378 -20.25 -47.33 14.69
N VAL A 379 -19.99 -47.94 15.85
CA VAL A 379 -19.28 -47.26 16.96
C VAL A 379 -17.85 -46.89 16.53
N ARG A 380 -17.12 -47.75 15.85
CA ARG A 380 -15.77 -47.43 15.34
C ARG A 380 -15.80 -46.29 14.39
N THR A 381 -16.66 -46.33 13.35
CA THR A 381 -16.78 -45.25 12.36
C THR A 381 -17.22 -43.91 13.01
N ALA A 382 -18.13 -43.97 13.97
CA ALA A 382 -18.56 -42.76 14.70
C ALA A 382 -17.41 -42.16 15.52
N ARG A 383 -16.60 -42.96 16.19
CA ARG A 383 -15.39 -42.49 16.90
C ARG A 383 -14.36 -41.88 15.97
N GLU A 384 -14.18 -42.40 14.77
CA GLU A 384 -13.30 -41.82 13.74
C GLU A 384 -13.77 -40.41 13.34
N VAL A 385 -15.08 -40.22 13.14
CA VAL A 385 -15.67 -38.90 12.83
C VAL A 385 -15.50 -37.94 14.03
N GLU A 386 -15.64 -38.42 15.28
CA GLU A 386 -15.41 -37.60 16.48
C GLU A 386 -13.94 -37.14 16.56
N HIS A 387 -12.98 -38.04 16.29
CA HIS A 387 -11.56 -37.69 16.26
C HIS A 387 -11.24 -36.69 15.14
N LEU A 388 -11.80 -36.86 13.95
CA LEU A 388 -11.64 -35.93 12.84
C LEU A 388 -12.16 -34.53 13.19
N ALA A 389 -13.34 -34.44 13.82
CA ALA A 389 -13.91 -33.17 14.24
C ALA A 389 -13.03 -32.48 15.31
N HIS A 390 -12.45 -33.26 16.22
CA HIS A 390 -11.53 -32.75 17.25
C HIS A 390 -10.23 -32.21 16.63
N ASP A 391 -9.62 -32.98 15.72
CA ASP A 391 -8.39 -32.57 15.03
C ASP A 391 -8.61 -31.29 14.19
N LEU A 392 -9.76 -31.20 13.51
CA LEU A 392 -10.15 -30.02 12.75
C LEU A 392 -10.29 -28.77 13.65
N LEU A 393 -10.90 -28.95 14.84
CA LEU A 393 -11.04 -27.89 15.84
C LEU A 393 -9.67 -27.43 16.36
N ASP A 394 -8.76 -28.37 16.63
CA ASP A 394 -7.42 -28.06 17.13
C ASP A 394 -6.61 -27.29 16.08
N VAL A 395 -6.67 -27.68 14.80
CA VAL A 395 -6.05 -26.93 13.70
C VAL A 395 -6.65 -25.52 13.61
N ALA A 396 -7.99 -25.41 13.62
CA ALA A 396 -8.66 -24.12 13.53
C ALA A 396 -8.29 -23.16 14.68
N ARG A 397 -8.18 -23.70 15.90
CA ARG A 397 -7.74 -22.93 17.09
C ARG A 397 -6.27 -22.54 17.00
N ALA A 398 -5.42 -23.43 16.50
CA ALA A 398 -4.00 -23.17 16.32
C ALA A 398 -3.75 -22.11 15.23
N GLU A 399 -4.48 -22.17 14.10
CA GLU A 399 -4.44 -21.15 13.05
C GLU A 399 -4.92 -19.77 13.56
N ALA A 400 -5.96 -19.74 14.40
CA ALA A 400 -6.49 -18.51 14.98
C ALA A 400 -5.60 -17.91 16.10
N GLY A 401 -4.50 -18.57 16.47
CA GLY A 401 -3.65 -18.15 17.60
C GLY A 401 -4.35 -18.31 18.97
N ALA A 402 -5.44 -19.08 19.04
CA ALA A 402 -6.21 -19.30 20.25
C ALA A 402 -5.61 -20.41 21.16
N VAL A 403 -4.63 -21.16 20.67
CA VAL A 403 -3.90 -22.14 21.46
C VAL A 403 -2.83 -21.41 22.26
N ARG A 404 -2.96 -21.45 23.59
CA ARG A 404 -1.92 -20.98 24.51
C ARG A 404 -0.96 -22.11 24.78
N VAL A 405 0.34 -21.82 24.75
CA VAL A 405 1.42 -22.75 25.11
C VAL A 405 2.06 -22.24 26.40
N ASP A 406 2.29 -23.15 27.34
CA ASP A 406 2.95 -22.87 28.62
C ASP A 406 4.40 -23.38 28.54
N LEU A 407 5.30 -22.52 28.07
CA LEU A 407 6.70 -22.86 27.86
C LEU A 407 7.45 -22.92 29.19
N ARG A 408 7.94 -24.13 29.54
CA ARG A 408 8.75 -24.39 30.74
C ARG A 408 9.95 -25.24 30.39
N PRO A 409 11.04 -25.19 31.19
CA PRO A 409 12.11 -26.16 31.09
C PRO A 409 11.53 -27.57 31.25
N THR A 410 11.57 -28.37 30.19
CA THR A 410 10.91 -29.67 30.10
C THR A 410 11.93 -30.72 29.66
N ASP A 411 12.08 -31.79 30.44
CA ASP A 411 12.90 -32.95 30.08
C ASP A 411 12.20 -33.80 28.99
N MET A 412 12.75 -33.77 27.78
CA MET A 412 12.18 -34.48 26.64
C MET A 412 12.26 -35.99 26.79
N PHE A 413 13.22 -36.54 27.56
CA PHE A 413 13.28 -37.95 27.87
C PHE A 413 12.04 -38.41 28.65
N GLY A 414 11.63 -37.66 29.67
CA GLY A 414 10.41 -37.94 30.43
C GLY A 414 9.17 -37.92 29.55
N VAL A 415 9.03 -36.91 28.68
CA VAL A 415 7.90 -36.82 27.73
C VAL A 415 7.90 -38.01 26.76
N MET A 416 9.05 -38.42 26.19
CA MET A 416 9.13 -39.57 25.32
C MET A 416 8.76 -40.88 26.03
N GLN A 417 9.12 -41.06 27.29
CA GLN A 417 8.74 -42.23 28.08
C GLN A 417 7.24 -42.30 28.31
N ASP A 418 6.58 -41.15 28.60
CA ASP A 418 5.13 -41.10 28.73
C ASP A 418 4.43 -41.40 27.42
N VAL A 419 4.91 -40.85 26.30
CA VAL A 419 4.42 -41.12 24.96
C VAL A 419 4.61 -42.64 24.61
N ARG A 420 5.78 -43.20 24.88
CA ARG A 420 6.01 -44.64 24.68
C ARG A 420 4.98 -45.49 25.43
N ARG A 421 4.72 -45.18 26.72
CA ARG A 421 3.71 -45.91 27.52
C ARG A 421 2.32 -45.82 26.89
N ALA A 422 1.96 -44.71 26.32
CA ALA A 422 0.69 -44.52 25.62
C ALA A 422 0.64 -45.27 24.28
N LEU A 423 1.74 -45.24 23.51
CA LEU A 423 1.84 -45.88 22.18
C LEU A 423 1.74 -47.41 22.24
N ILE A 424 2.40 -48.06 23.21
CA ILE A 424 2.40 -49.53 23.32
C ILE A 424 1.02 -50.11 23.68
N LEU A 425 0.10 -49.31 24.19
CA LEU A 425 -1.27 -49.75 24.49
C LEU A 425 -2.21 -49.64 23.27
N ARG A 426 -1.73 -49.12 22.14
CA ARG A 426 -2.57 -48.92 20.96
C ARG A 426 -2.58 -50.19 20.08
N PRO A 427 -3.68 -50.44 19.35
CA PRO A 427 -3.74 -51.59 18.41
C PRO A 427 -2.65 -51.52 17.34
N GLU A 428 -2.21 -50.35 16.92
CA GLU A 428 -1.16 -50.15 15.93
C GLU A 428 0.22 -50.61 16.40
N ALA A 429 0.42 -50.77 17.71
CA ALA A 429 1.66 -51.25 18.30
C ALA A 429 1.80 -52.79 18.21
N GLN A 430 0.77 -53.51 17.74
CA GLN A 430 0.86 -54.93 17.54
C GLN A 430 1.98 -55.23 16.52
N ASP A 431 2.96 -56.06 16.94
CA ASP A 431 4.16 -56.43 16.16
C ASP A 431 5.17 -55.27 15.89
N VAL A 432 5.07 -54.15 16.62
CA VAL A 432 6.00 -53.00 16.51
C VAL A 432 6.62 -52.69 17.88
N ALA A 433 7.94 -52.84 17.99
CA ALA A 433 8.68 -52.45 19.18
C ALA A 433 8.83 -50.92 19.27
N VAL A 434 8.47 -50.30 20.39
CA VAL A 434 8.66 -48.86 20.62
C VAL A 434 9.79 -48.64 21.63
N GLU A 435 10.88 -48.04 21.18
CA GLU A 435 12.09 -47.83 21.97
C GLU A 435 12.28 -46.32 22.25
N VAL A 436 12.86 -46.00 23.42
CA VAL A 436 13.28 -44.62 23.76
C VAL A 436 14.79 -44.63 23.98
N GLN A 437 15.50 -43.77 23.26
CA GLN A 437 16.94 -43.58 23.35
C GLN A 437 17.29 -42.21 23.92
N GLY A 438 18.21 -42.14 24.84
CA GLY A 438 18.66 -40.95 25.54
C GLY A 438 18.81 -41.18 27.04
N GLU A 439 19.23 -40.17 27.75
CA GLU A 439 19.40 -40.23 29.20
C GLU A 439 18.53 -39.13 29.85
N PRO A 440 17.98 -39.38 31.06
CA PRO A 440 17.22 -38.37 31.80
C PRO A 440 18.03 -37.07 31.96
N SER A 441 17.34 -35.93 31.82
CA SER A 441 17.87 -34.57 31.99
C SER A 441 19.01 -34.16 31.06
N THR A 442 19.35 -34.93 30.03
CA THR A 442 20.35 -34.54 29.03
C THR A 442 19.79 -33.62 27.93
N ALA A 443 18.47 -33.72 27.66
CA ALA A 443 17.77 -33.00 26.61
C ALA A 443 16.61 -32.19 27.23
N VAL A 444 16.91 -31.06 27.87
CA VAL A 444 15.92 -30.14 28.44
C VAL A 444 15.64 -29.01 27.45
N ALA A 445 14.40 -28.92 26.99
CA ALA A 445 13.92 -27.90 26.07
C ALA A 445 12.94 -26.92 26.76
N LEU A 446 12.85 -25.70 26.24
CA LEU A 446 11.81 -24.77 26.62
C LEU A 446 10.53 -25.12 25.87
N ALA A 447 9.63 -25.89 26.51
CA ALA A 447 8.48 -26.49 25.85
C ALA A 447 7.25 -26.64 26.77
N ASP A 448 6.09 -26.78 26.14
CA ASP A 448 4.85 -27.26 26.77
C ASP A 448 4.81 -28.79 26.68
N SER A 449 4.96 -29.45 27.83
CA SER A 449 5.04 -30.92 27.91
C SER A 449 3.81 -31.62 27.32
N GLN A 450 2.60 -31.08 27.53
CA GLN A 450 1.35 -31.65 27.04
C GLN A 450 1.26 -31.55 25.52
N ARG A 451 1.64 -30.38 24.94
CA ARG A 451 1.63 -30.18 23.50
C ARG A 451 2.72 -31.00 22.80
N MET A 452 3.89 -31.13 23.43
CA MET A 452 4.93 -32.01 22.92
C MET A 452 4.54 -33.48 22.97
N ALA A 453 3.89 -33.94 24.03
CA ALA A 453 3.33 -35.29 24.07
C ALA A 453 2.31 -35.51 22.94
N GLN A 454 1.46 -34.53 22.62
CA GLN A 454 0.52 -34.57 21.49
C GLN A 454 1.26 -34.68 20.14
N VAL A 455 2.31 -33.87 19.92
CA VAL A 455 3.16 -33.92 18.73
C VAL A 455 3.81 -35.28 18.55
N LEU A 456 4.50 -35.75 19.60
CA LEU A 456 5.22 -37.01 19.55
C LEU A 456 4.28 -38.22 19.41
N THR A 457 3.07 -38.17 19.99
CA THR A 457 2.05 -39.20 19.78
C THR A 457 1.59 -39.22 18.33
N ASN A 458 1.34 -38.08 17.70
CA ASN A 458 0.97 -38.03 16.28
C ASN A 458 2.07 -38.59 15.37
N LEU A 459 3.32 -38.22 15.64
CA LEU A 459 4.48 -38.77 14.89
C LEU A 459 4.65 -40.24 15.13
N GLY A 460 4.55 -40.71 16.39
CA GLY A 460 4.70 -42.11 16.75
C GLY A 460 3.60 -43.03 16.15
N VAL A 461 2.33 -42.55 16.19
CA VAL A 461 1.23 -43.30 15.53
C VAL A 461 1.45 -43.40 14.03
N ASN A 462 1.91 -42.32 13.38
CA ASN A 462 2.24 -42.37 11.95
C ASN A 462 3.39 -43.36 11.66
N ALA A 463 4.45 -43.35 12.47
CA ALA A 463 5.57 -44.28 12.37
C ALA A 463 5.11 -45.75 12.51
N MET A 464 4.19 -46.04 13.45
CA MET A 464 3.64 -47.42 13.61
C MET A 464 2.71 -47.80 12.45
N LYS A 465 1.92 -46.87 11.91
CA LYS A 465 1.00 -47.16 10.80
C LYS A 465 1.72 -47.37 9.49
N TYR A 466 2.64 -46.47 9.14
CA TYR A 466 3.31 -46.46 7.84
C TYR A 466 4.66 -47.17 7.85
N GLY A 467 5.31 -47.26 9.01
CA GLY A 467 6.58 -47.91 9.23
C GLY A 467 6.47 -49.38 9.76
N ARG A 468 5.24 -49.95 9.83
CA ARG A 468 4.97 -51.29 10.43
C ARG A 468 5.87 -52.39 9.90
N SER A 469 6.20 -52.38 8.60
CA SER A 469 7.08 -53.37 7.98
C SER A 469 8.49 -53.42 8.56
N GLY A 470 8.95 -52.32 9.22
CA GLY A 470 10.25 -52.25 9.88
C GLY A 470 10.28 -52.81 11.30
N GLY A 471 9.11 -53.20 11.88
CA GLY A 471 8.99 -53.87 13.18
C GLY A 471 9.38 -53.05 14.40
N ARG A 472 9.87 -51.83 14.24
CA ARG A 472 10.27 -50.96 15.37
C ARG A 472 10.12 -49.48 15.08
N VAL A 473 9.92 -48.67 16.14
CA VAL A 473 9.94 -47.23 16.14
C VAL A 473 10.84 -46.76 17.27
N VAL A 474 11.73 -45.80 16.98
CA VAL A 474 12.69 -45.26 17.95
C VAL A 474 12.38 -43.78 18.21
N LEU A 475 12.18 -43.42 19.45
CA LEU A 475 12.10 -42.03 19.93
C LEU A 475 13.48 -41.66 20.49
N ARG A 476 14.13 -40.64 19.95
CA ARG A 476 15.46 -40.19 20.38
C ARG A 476 15.49 -38.68 20.62
N ALA A 477 16.14 -38.24 21.70
CA ALA A 477 16.38 -36.84 21.95
C ALA A 477 17.88 -36.57 22.08
N VAL A 478 18.35 -35.53 21.41
CA VAL A 478 19.76 -35.11 21.40
C VAL A 478 19.82 -33.62 21.63
N ARG A 479 20.75 -33.17 22.46
CA ARG A 479 21.08 -31.75 22.62
C ARG A 479 22.01 -31.33 21.50
N GLU A 480 21.63 -30.30 20.76
CA GLU A 480 22.41 -29.67 19.70
C GLU A 480 22.67 -28.19 20.07
N ASP A 481 23.84 -27.87 20.61
CA ASP A 481 24.22 -26.52 21.05
C ASP A 481 23.14 -25.81 21.88
N ALA A 482 22.42 -24.83 21.29
CA ALA A 482 21.35 -24.06 21.91
C ALA A 482 19.96 -24.65 21.70
N ALA A 483 19.83 -25.82 21.08
CA ALA A 483 18.56 -26.47 20.76
C ALA A 483 18.52 -27.92 21.26
N VAL A 484 17.31 -28.46 21.36
CA VAL A 484 17.07 -29.88 21.58
C VAL A 484 16.37 -30.44 20.35
N ARG A 485 16.94 -31.47 19.74
CA ARG A 485 16.39 -32.21 18.64
C ARG A 485 15.77 -33.52 19.12
N ILE A 486 14.50 -33.70 18.80
CA ILE A 486 13.75 -34.92 19.10
C ILE A 486 13.45 -35.63 17.75
N GLU A 487 13.70 -36.88 17.66
CA GLU A 487 13.52 -37.70 16.45
C GLU A 487 12.59 -38.87 16.71
N VAL A 488 11.70 -39.12 15.75
CA VAL A 488 10.85 -40.33 15.67
C VAL A 488 11.25 -41.06 14.41
N ILE A 489 11.87 -42.21 14.57
CA ILE A 489 12.52 -42.98 13.50
C ILE A 489 11.70 -44.25 13.26
N ASP A 490 11.24 -44.47 12.04
CA ASP A 490 10.67 -45.71 11.56
C ASP A 490 11.56 -46.35 10.50
N PHE A 491 11.39 -47.65 10.29
CA PHE A 491 12.16 -48.44 9.35
C PHE A 491 11.26 -49.05 8.25
N GLY A 492 10.28 -48.22 7.84
CA GLY A 492 9.31 -48.60 6.83
C GLY A 492 9.78 -48.37 5.38
N PRO A 493 8.83 -48.23 4.44
CA PRO A 493 9.15 -48.12 3.02
C PRO A 493 9.73 -46.74 2.62
N GLY A 494 9.79 -45.75 3.53
CA GLY A 494 10.29 -44.42 3.25
C GLY A 494 9.39 -43.58 2.33
N LEU A 495 9.84 -42.38 2.02
CA LEU A 495 9.11 -41.35 1.29
C LEU A 495 9.96 -40.73 0.17
N SER A 496 9.38 -40.57 -1.03
CA SER A 496 10.02 -39.78 -2.09
C SER A 496 10.09 -38.27 -1.74
N SER A 497 11.04 -37.55 -2.32
CA SER A 497 11.20 -36.11 -2.11
C SER A 497 9.93 -35.31 -2.44
N GLU A 498 9.18 -35.72 -3.45
CA GLU A 498 7.89 -35.08 -3.80
C GLU A 498 6.85 -35.23 -2.69
N LYS A 499 6.77 -36.43 -2.07
CA LYS A 499 5.87 -36.67 -0.94
C LYS A 499 6.29 -35.92 0.33
N GLN A 500 7.61 -35.82 0.57
CA GLN A 500 8.12 -35.06 1.71
C GLN A 500 7.74 -33.56 1.65
N ALA A 501 7.74 -32.97 0.46
CA ALA A 501 7.37 -31.55 0.28
C ALA A 501 5.91 -31.24 0.66
N GLN A 502 5.01 -32.23 0.51
CA GLN A 502 3.56 -32.08 0.74
C GLN A 502 3.10 -32.68 2.07
N LEU A 503 3.99 -33.24 2.86
CA LEU A 503 3.67 -34.08 4.02
C LEU A 503 2.92 -33.32 5.15
N PHE A 504 3.17 -32.03 5.28
CA PHE A 504 2.57 -31.18 6.32
C PHE A 504 1.36 -30.38 5.81
N GLU A 505 0.88 -30.62 4.59
CA GLU A 505 -0.34 -30.00 4.07
C GLU A 505 -1.58 -30.61 4.71
N PRO A 506 -2.52 -29.82 5.23
CA PRO A 506 -3.75 -30.37 5.81
C PRO A 506 -4.57 -31.17 4.79
N PHE A 507 -5.14 -32.30 5.22
CA PHE A 507 -5.96 -33.21 4.41
C PHE A 507 -5.20 -33.94 3.29
N ASN A 508 -3.89 -33.78 3.17
CA ASN A 508 -3.09 -34.47 2.17
C ASN A 508 -2.66 -35.86 2.69
N ARG A 509 -3.05 -36.95 1.99
CA ARG A 509 -2.71 -38.32 2.31
C ARG A 509 -1.69 -38.91 1.34
N LEU A 510 -1.04 -38.12 0.53
CA LEU A 510 0.03 -38.48 -0.39
C LEU A 510 -0.33 -39.63 -1.37
N GLY A 511 -1.60 -39.70 -1.82
CA GLY A 511 -2.12 -40.71 -2.72
C GLY A 511 -2.61 -42.00 -2.02
N LEU A 512 -2.73 -41.99 -0.68
CA LEU A 512 -3.22 -43.13 0.11
C LEU A 512 -4.73 -43.02 0.46
N GLU A 513 -5.52 -42.20 -0.28
CA GLU A 513 -6.95 -41.97 -0.02
C GLU A 513 -7.77 -43.26 -0.11
N ARG A 514 -7.32 -44.24 -0.91
CA ARG A 514 -7.98 -45.55 -1.11
C ARG A 514 -7.30 -46.72 -0.36
N SER A 515 -6.32 -46.42 0.49
CA SER A 515 -5.60 -47.41 1.27
C SER A 515 -6.43 -47.85 2.49
N THR A 516 -6.20 -49.07 2.97
CA THR A 516 -6.79 -49.60 4.21
C THR A 516 -6.19 -48.99 5.47
N ILE A 517 -5.15 -48.18 5.34
CA ILE A 517 -4.54 -47.45 6.47
C ILE A 517 -5.41 -46.27 6.84
N GLU A 518 -5.95 -46.29 8.03
CA GLU A 518 -6.81 -45.21 8.56
C GLU A 518 -6.02 -43.92 8.84
N GLY A 519 -6.58 -42.76 8.46
CA GLY A 519 -5.99 -41.46 8.77
C GLY A 519 -6.61 -40.33 7.93
N HIS A 520 -6.67 -39.14 8.49
CA HIS A 520 -7.38 -37.99 7.89
C HIS A 520 -6.43 -36.91 7.32
N GLY A 521 -5.10 -37.10 7.42
CA GLY A 521 -4.12 -36.14 6.91
C GLY A 521 -4.04 -34.80 7.69
N ILE A 522 -4.52 -34.77 8.95
CA ILE A 522 -4.55 -33.55 9.78
C ILE A 522 -3.44 -33.57 10.84
N GLY A 523 -3.08 -34.73 11.35
CA GLY A 523 -2.18 -34.87 12.52
C GLY A 523 -0.80 -34.22 12.30
N LEU A 524 -0.19 -34.35 11.11
CA LEU A 524 1.10 -33.74 10.83
C LEU A 524 1.02 -32.20 10.68
N ALA A 525 -0.06 -31.68 10.09
CA ALA A 525 -0.30 -30.25 10.01
C ALA A 525 -0.49 -29.63 11.42
N LEU A 526 -1.23 -30.32 12.30
CA LEU A 526 -1.39 -29.93 13.70
C LEU A 526 -0.04 -29.99 14.44
N ALA A 527 0.73 -31.07 14.27
CA ALA A 527 2.04 -31.22 14.88
C ALA A 527 2.98 -30.06 14.50
N ARG A 528 3.03 -29.71 13.22
CA ARG A 528 3.80 -28.56 12.72
C ARG A 528 3.38 -27.27 13.43
N ARG A 529 2.10 -27.01 13.50
CA ARG A 529 1.59 -25.78 14.11
C ARG A 529 1.89 -25.72 15.62
N LEU A 530 1.75 -26.83 16.34
CA LEU A 530 2.09 -26.90 17.78
C LEU A 530 3.58 -26.70 18.05
N VAL A 531 4.45 -27.14 17.15
CA VAL A 531 5.90 -26.93 17.23
C VAL A 531 6.24 -25.47 16.93
N GLU A 532 5.67 -24.87 15.87
CA GLU A 532 5.85 -23.46 15.52
C GLU A 532 5.42 -22.51 16.67
N LEU A 533 4.32 -22.83 17.36
CA LEU A 533 3.86 -22.04 18.52
C LEU A 533 4.84 -22.08 19.70
N GLN A 534 5.74 -23.07 19.74
CA GLN A 534 6.80 -23.21 20.72
C GLN A 534 8.17 -22.71 20.20
N SER A 535 8.17 -21.92 19.11
CA SER A 535 9.38 -21.41 18.45
C SER A 535 10.33 -22.51 17.95
N GLY A 536 9.78 -23.70 17.68
CA GLY A 536 10.49 -24.85 17.17
C GLY A 536 10.34 -25.01 15.65
N GLN A 537 11.01 -26.02 15.12
CA GLN A 537 10.91 -26.45 13.73
C GLN A 537 10.62 -27.95 13.67
N ILE A 538 9.90 -28.40 12.66
CA ILE A 538 9.60 -29.81 12.39
C ILE A 538 9.93 -30.14 10.93
N GLY A 539 10.42 -31.33 10.70
CA GLY A 539 10.72 -31.80 9.35
C GLY A 539 10.84 -33.32 9.28
N VAL A 540 11.23 -33.80 8.10
CA VAL A 540 11.44 -35.21 7.83
C VAL A 540 12.69 -35.40 6.98
N VAL A 541 13.39 -36.51 7.22
CA VAL A 541 14.45 -37.03 6.34
C VAL A 541 14.08 -38.46 6.03
N SER A 542 13.99 -38.82 4.75
CA SER A 542 13.59 -40.16 4.33
C SER A 542 14.12 -40.47 2.94
N GLU A 543 14.48 -41.72 2.72
CA GLU A 543 14.78 -42.28 1.40
C GLU A 543 13.90 -43.50 1.15
N PRO A 544 13.43 -43.71 -0.09
CA PRO A 544 12.64 -44.89 -0.42
C PRO A 544 13.39 -46.20 -0.09
N GLY A 545 12.79 -47.01 0.77
CA GLY A 545 13.36 -48.27 1.25
C GLY A 545 14.13 -48.21 2.57
N GLU A 546 14.44 -47.02 3.09
CA GLU A 546 15.26 -46.84 4.31
C GLU A 546 14.49 -46.33 5.53
N GLY A 547 13.15 -46.19 5.40
CA GLY A 547 12.31 -45.63 6.46
C GLY A 547 12.25 -44.12 6.48
N ALA A 548 11.74 -43.57 7.58
CA ALA A 548 11.64 -42.11 7.76
C ALA A 548 12.08 -41.67 9.17
N THR A 549 12.76 -40.55 9.24
CA THR A 549 13.12 -39.85 10.48
C THR A 549 12.38 -38.52 10.52
N PHE A 550 11.34 -38.43 11.33
CA PHE A 550 10.67 -37.18 11.67
C PHE A 550 11.43 -36.52 12.80
N TRP A 551 11.74 -35.25 12.65
CA TRP A 551 12.49 -34.51 13.66
C TRP A 551 11.75 -33.22 14.06
N VAL A 552 11.92 -32.87 15.33
CA VAL A 552 11.46 -31.61 15.93
C VAL A 552 12.65 -30.97 16.62
N THR A 553 12.90 -29.69 16.37
CA THR A 553 13.87 -28.90 17.12
C THR A 553 13.15 -27.86 17.98
N LEU A 554 13.58 -27.71 19.22
CA LEU A 554 13.06 -26.74 20.20
C LEU A 554 14.23 -25.98 20.81
N PRO A 555 14.00 -24.71 21.27
CA PRO A 555 15.02 -23.99 22.03
C PRO A 555 15.43 -24.77 23.28
N GLY A 556 16.74 -24.89 23.54
CA GLY A 556 17.27 -25.46 24.78
C GLY A 556 16.92 -24.57 25.98
N ALA A 557 16.70 -25.21 27.13
CA ALA A 557 16.47 -24.52 28.39
C ALA A 557 17.75 -24.38 29.20
#